data_2113c477577e496503eed1e6da44b2fd
#
_entry.id   2113c477577e496503eed1e6da44b2fd
#
_cell.length_a   1.000
_cell.length_b   1.000
_cell.length_c   1.000
_cell.angle_alpha   90.00
_cell.angle_beta   90.00
_cell.angle_gamma   90.00
#
_symmetry.space_group_name_H-M   'P 1'
#
loop_
_entity.id
_entity.type
_entity.pdbx_description
1 polymer ?
#
loop_
_entity_poly.entity_id
_entity_poly.type
_entity_poly.pdbx_seq_one_letter_code
_entity_poly.pdbx_strand_id
1 'polypeptide(L)'
;MTVRLQRIPCALLAAAALLPAAAPAQGIQRVMPEHIGHYWVVDSTHVDVTLPYTGVNISKPGCVAVSFVIGSDGRTMDVRAAKVVPASDLGPSAVSMIQSMHYRPAQGNATQQPIATYLIVPFNMPSSSAGMPAAEQKRIAAERTRYLQPCVLPGYASPP
;
A
#
# COMPACT_ATOMS: atom_id res chain seq x y z
N MET A 1 -73.46 -16.61 -49.37
CA MET A 1 -72.82 -16.33 -48.08
C MET A 1 -71.34 -16.54 -48.25
N THR A 2 -70.56 -15.47 -48.41
CA THR A 2 -69.14 -15.49 -48.71
C THR A 2 -68.39 -14.95 -47.51
N VAL A 3 -67.71 -15.85 -46.80
CA VAL A 3 -66.90 -15.49 -45.61
C VAL A 3 -65.50 -15.07 -46.06
N ARG A 4 -65.15 -13.79 -45.81
CA ARG A 4 -63.83 -13.23 -46.04
C ARG A 4 -62.93 -13.52 -44.83
N LEU A 5 -61.89 -14.30 -45.03
CA LEU A 5 -60.81 -14.49 -44.06
C LEU A 5 -59.91 -13.22 -44.06
N GLN A 6 -59.86 -12.56 -42.95
CA GLN A 6 -59.00 -11.39 -42.69
C GLN A 6 -57.62 -11.89 -42.18
N ARG A 7 -56.57 -11.64 -42.95
CA ARG A 7 -55.19 -11.97 -42.56
C ARG A 7 -54.66 -10.92 -41.59
N ILE A 8 -54.25 -11.37 -40.40
CA ILE A 8 -53.59 -10.52 -39.38
C ILE A 8 -52.08 -10.60 -39.63
N PRO A 9 -51.34 -9.48 -39.80
CA PRO A 9 -49.89 -9.50 -39.89
C PRO A 9 -49.29 -9.66 -38.48
N CYS A 10 -48.50 -10.70 -38.24
CA CYS A 10 -47.64 -10.83 -37.06
C CYS A 10 -46.51 -9.84 -37.16
N ALA A 11 -46.54 -8.79 -36.31
CA ALA A 11 -45.38 -7.92 -36.07
C ALA A 11 -44.41 -8.60 -35.11
N LEU A 12 -43.24 -8.99 -35.63
CA LEU A 12 -42.11 -9.47 -34.83
C LEU A 12 -41.47 -8.30 -34.12
N LEU A 13 -41.71 -8.17 -32.81
CA LEU A 13 -40.97 -7.27 -31.91
C LEU A 13 -39.59 -7.93 -31.61
N ALA A 14 -38.56 -7.41 -32.25
CA ALA A 14 -37.17 -7.73 -31.88
C ALA A 14 -36.81 -7.01 -30.56
N ALA A 15 -36.78 -7.73 -29.43
CA ALA A 15 -36.28 -7.24 -28.17
C ALA A 15 -34.75 -7.23 -28.22
N ALA A 16 -34.13 -6.06 -28.39
CA ALA A 16 -32.72 -5.86 -28.25
C ALA A 16 -32.33 -5.98 -26.77
N ALA A 17 -31.73 -7.09 -26.36
CA ALA A 17 -31.16 -7.30 -25.04
C ALA A 17 -29.91 -6.41 -24.88
N LEU A 18 -30.02 -5.32 -24.15
CA LEU A 18 -28.90 -4.51 -23.66
C LEU A 18 -28.15 -5.33 -22.59
N LEU A 19 -27.07 -6.01 -22.99
CA LEU A 19 -26.14 -6.62 -22.06
C LEU A 19 -25.35 -5.52 -21.35
N PRO A 20 -25.36 -5.44 -19.99
CA PRO A 20 -24.50 -4.51 -19.29
C PRO A 20 -23.05 -4.91 -19.57
N ALA A 21 -22.26 -4.01 -20.16
CA ALA A 21 -20.83 -4.15 -20.28
C ALA A 21 -20.22 -4.18 -18.88
N ALA A 22 -19.74 -5.36 -18.43
CA ALA A 22 -18.96 -5.49 -17.20
C ALA A 22 -17.69 -4.67 -17.38
N ALA A 23 -17.61 -3.50 -16.72
CA ALA A 23 -16.38 -2.74 -16.63
C ALA A 23 -15.32 -3.63 -15.95
N PRO A 24 -14.09 -3.74 -16.51
CA PRO A 24 -13.02 -4.48 -15.86
C PRO A 24 -12.79 -3.87 -14.49
N ALA A 25 -12.88 -4.68 -13.44
CA ALA A 25 -12.49 -4.30 -12.09
C ALA A 25 -10.99 -3.95 -12.16
N GLN A 26 -10.66 -2.67 -12.23
CA GLN A 26 -9.27 -2.21 -12.19
C GLN A 26 -8.74 -2.57 -10.82
N GLY A 27 -7.83 -3.55 -10.76
CA GLY A 27 -7.16 -3.93 -9.52
C GLY A 27 -6.42 -2.73 -8.92
N ILE A 28 -6.36 -2.65 -7.59
CA ILE A 28 -5.64 -1.57 -6.89
C ILE A 28 -4.19 -1.57 -7.37
N GLN A 29 -3.70 -0.43 -7.85
CA GLN A 29 -2.34 -0.27 -8.35
C GLN A 29 -1.34 -0.48 -7.21
N ARG A 30 -0.29 -1.28 -7.47
CA ARG A 30 0.82 -1.48 -6.53
C ARG A 30 1.93 -0.49 -6.83
N VAL A 31 2.29 0.32 -5.84
CA VAL A 31 3.23 1.43 -5.96
C VAL A 31 4.40 1.24 -5.00
N MET A 32 5.62 1.45 -5.47
CA MET A 32 6.83 1.42 -4.65
C MET A 32 6.79 2.52 -3.57
N PRO A 33 7.39 2.31 -2.38
CA PRO A 33 7.40 3.29 -1.28
C PRO A 33 7.86 4.69 -1.68
N GLU A 34 8.89 4.79 -2.49
CA GLU A 34 9.49 6.05 -2.96
C GLU A 34 8.56 6.87 -3.86
N HIS A 35 7.52 6.24 -4.41
CA HIS A 35 6.56 6.87 -5.31
C HIS A 35 5.19 7.17 -4.66
N ILE A 36 5.01 6.82 -3.39
CA ILE A 36 3.76 7.14 -2.65
C ILE A 36 3.44 8.63 -2.78
N GLY A 37 4.45 9.50 -2.68
CA GLY A 37 4.31 10.96 -2.75
C GLY A 37 3.66 11.50 -4.03
N HIS A 38 3.62 10.74 -5.12
CA HIS A 38 2.89 11.11 -6.34
C HIS A 38 1.37 11.00 -6.18
N TYR A 39 0.91 10.12 -5.29
CA TYR A 39 -0.50 9.83 -5.04
C TYR A 39 -0.99 10.38 -3.71
N TRP A 40 -0.20 10.17 -2.65
CA TRP A 40 -0.61 10.43 -1.28
C TRP A 40 0.53 11.04 -0.47
N VAL A 41 0.20 12.03 0.36
CA VAL A 41 1.13 12.68 1.30
C VAL A 41 0.68 12.35 2.72
N VAL A 42 1.63 11.99 3.58
CA VAL A 42 1.35 11.73 4.99
C VAL A 42 0.80 12.98 5.65
N ASP A 43 -0.33 12.85 6.34
CA ASP A 43 -1.01 13.93 7.07
C ASP A 43 -1.04 13.69 8.58
N SER A 44 -0.43 12.60 9.05
CA SER A 44 -0.38 12.27 10.48
C SER A 44 0.64 13.12 11.20
N THR A 45 0.21 13.89 12.19
CA THR A 45 1.08 14.63 13.10
C THR A 45 1.56 13.77 14.28
N HIS A 46 0.83 12.69 14.57
CA HIS A 46 1.12 11.75 15.65
C HIS A 46 1.04 10.32 15.10
N VAL A 47 2.04 9.53 15.45
CA VAL A 47 2.10 8.11 15.14
C VAL A 47 2.21 7.35 16.45
N ASP A 48 1.18 6.58 16.78
CA ASP A 48 1.15 5.77 17.99
C ASP A 48 1.89 4.46 17.78
N VAL A 49 2.96 4.25 18.54
CA VAL A 49 3.74 3.01 18.52
C VAL A 49 3.88 2.47 19.94
N THR A 50 3.39 1.27 20.14
CA THR A 50 3.66 0.52 21.38
C THR A 50 4.76 -0.48 21.10
N LEU A 51 5.92 -0.30 21.72
CA LEU A 51 7.03 -1.24 21.64
C LEU A 51 6.92 -2.26 22.79
N PRO A 52 7.17 -3.55 22.50
CA PRO A 52 7.23 -4.57 23.55
C PRO A 52 8.47 -4.35 24.43
N TYR A 53 8.32 -4.54 25.74
CA TYR A 53 9.45 -4.48 26.69
C TYR A 53 10.28 -5.77 26.71
N THR A 54 9.67 -6.89 26.32
CA THR A 54 10.29 -8.22 26.28
C THR A 54 9.87 -8.93 24.99
N GLY A 55 10.71 -9.81 24.48
CA GLY A 55 10.41 -10.58 23.28
C GLY A 55 11.63 -11.02 22.51
N VAL A 56 11.39 -11.80 21.47
CA VAL A 56 12.43 -12.36 20.61
C VAL A 56 13.04 -11.26 19.74
N ASN A 57 14.36 -11.10 19.82
CA ASN A 57 15.15 -10.20 18.96
C ASN A 57 14.71 -8.71 18.93
N ILE A 58 13.96 -8.23 19.94
CA ILE A 58 13.45 -6.87 19.97
C ILE A 58 14.55 -5.79 20.05
N SER A 59 15.76 -6.13 20.53
CA SER A 59 16.92 -5.25 20.64
C SER A 59 17.89 -5.35 19.47
N LYS A 60 17.70 -6.31 18.56
CA LYS A 60 18.59 -6.48 17.41
C LYS A 60 18.26 -5.47 16.29
N PRO A 61 19.27 -4.99 15.55
CA PRO A 61 19.04 -4.26 14.32
C PRO A 61 18.23 -5.09 13.33
N GLY A 62 17.24 -4.48 12.71
CA GLY A 62 16.39 -5.20 11.77
C GLY A 62 15.32 -4.31 11.14
N CYS A 63 14.48 -4.93 10.33
CA CYS A 63 13.40 -4.26 9.64
C CYS A 63 12.12 -5.08 9.60
N VAL A 64 11.00 -4.38 9.52
CA VAL A 64 9.68 -4.95 9.22
C VAL A 64 9.15 -4.27 7.96
N ALA A 65 8.86 -5.06 6.91
CA ALA A 65 8.10 -4.58 5.77
C ALA A 65 6.61 -4.74 6.08
N VAL A 66 5.88 -3.64 6.12
CA VAL A 66 4.43 -3.61 6.34
C VAL A 66 3.75 -3.25 5.04
N SER A 67 2.96 -4.16 4.48
CA SER A 67 2.14 -3.90 3.30
C SER A 67 0.76 -3.41 3.72
N PHE A 68 0.19 -2.47 2.94
CA PHE A 68 -1.13 -1.88 3.21
C PHE A 68 -1.71 -1.25 1.95
N VAL A 69 -2.97 -0.86 2.03
CA VAL A 69 -3.66 -0.06 1.03
C VAL A 69 -3.95 1.31 1.62
N ILE A 70 -3.72 2.38 0.85
CA ILE A 70 -4.26 3.70 1.16
C ILE A 70 -5.58 3.80 0.41
N GLY A 71 -6.67 3.91 1.16
CA GLY A 71 -8.03 4.04 0.61
C GLY A 71 -8.30 5.42 0.03
N SER A 72 -9.41 5.57 -0.67
CA SER A 72 -9.85 6.86 -1.23
C SER A 72 -10.13 7.93 -0.17
N ASP A 73 -10.32 7.52 1.08
CA ASP A 73 -10.48 8.42 2.23
C ASP A 73 -9.15 8.77 2.93
N GLY A 74 -8.02 8.29 2.39
CA GLY A 74 -6.68 8.49 2.95
C GLY A 74 -6.35 7.64 4.17
N ARG A 75 -7.21 6.69 4.55
CA ARG A 75 -6.94 5.75 5.65
C ARG A 75 -6.18 4.52 5.17
N THR A 76 -5.38 3.96 6.06
CA THR A 76 -4.70 2.69 5.82
C THR A 76 -5.64 1.51 6.05
N MET A 77 -5.63 0.56 5.13
CA MET A 77 -6.43 -0.68 5.15
C MET A 77 -5.54 -1.87 4.84
N ASP A 78 -5.99 -3.08 5.21
CA ASP A 78 -5.27 -4.34 4.95
C ASP A 78 -3.83 -4.34 5.44
N VAL A 79 -3.59 -3.68 6.58
CA VAL A 79 -2.26 -3.49 7.14
C VAL A 79 -1.74 -4.80 7.73
N ARG A 80 -0.59 -5.27 7.24
CA ARG A 80 0.03 -6.52 7.72
C ARG A 80 1.55 -6.49 7.62
N ALA A 81 2.21 -7.13 8.56
CA ALA A 81 3.64 -7.41 8.47
C ALA A 81 3.88 -8.47 7.39
N ALA A 82 4.40 -8.04 6.23
CA ALA A 82 4.70 -8.91 5.10
C ALA A 82 6.05 -9.61 5.27
N LYS A 83 7.00 -8.97 5.97
CA LYS A 83 8.31 -9.54 6.25
C LYS A 83 8.90 -8.95 7.52
N VAL A 84 9.55 -9.78 8.34
CA VAL A 84 10.21 -9.37 9.59
C VAL A 84 11.62 -9.97 9.59
N VAL A 85 12.65 -9.15 9.64
CA VAL A 85 14.06 -9.59 9.56
C VAL A 85 14.93 -8.86 10.58
N PRO A 86 15.59 -9.59 11.49
CA PRO A 86 15.41 -11.01 11.81
C PRO A 86 14.00 -11.27 12.35
N ALA A 87 13.58 -12.53 12.37
CA ALA A 87 12.31 -12.89 13.02
C ALA A 87 12.28 -12.33 14.44
N SER A 88 11.28 -11.50 14.76
CA SER A 88 11.18 -10.78 16.03
C SER A 88 9.73 -10.43 16.37
N ASP A 89 9.49 -10.06 17.63
CA ASP A 89 8.18 -9.63 18.12
C ASP A 89 7.87 -8.14 17.81
N LEU A 90 8.64 -7.51 16.92
CA LEU A 90 8.44 -6.12 16.48
C LEU A 90 7.40 -5.96 15.36
N GLY A 91 6.95 -7.07 14.76
CA GLY A 91 5.94 -7.04 13.69
C GLY A 91 4.65 -6.30 14.06
N PRO A 92 4.00 -6.63 15.19
CA PRO A 92 2.79 -5.94 15.65
C PRO A 92 2.99 -4.44 15.87
N SER A 93 4.14 -4.02 16.41
CA SER A 93 4.46 -2.60 16.60
C SER A 93 4.56 -1.83 15.28
N ALA A 94 5.19 -2.44 14.27
CA ALA A 94 5.25 -1.85 12.94
C ALA A 94 3.86 -1.75 12.29
N VAL A 95 3.01 -2.77 12.47
CA VAL A 95 1.62 -2.76 11.98
C VAL A 95 0.81 -1.66 12.66
N SER A 96 0.87 -1.54 13.99
CA SER A 96 0.18 -0.50 14.77
C SER A 96 0.58 0.91 14.30
N MET A 97 1.88 1.12 14.07
CA MET A 97 2.41 2.38 13.55
C MET A 97 1.76 2.75 12.20
N ILE A 98 1.71 1.82 11.25
CA ILE A 98 1.12 2.09 9.93
C ILE A 98 -0.40 2.26 10.02
N GLN A 99 -1.09 1.53 10.91
CA GLN A 99 -2.53 1.66 11.11
C GLN A 99 -2.95 3.04 11.64
N SER A 100 -2.08 3.71 12.39
CA SER A 100 -2.33 5.06 12.90
C SER A 100 -2.07 6.17 11.87
N MET A 101 -1.47 5.84 10.72
CA MET A 101 -1.15 6.82 9.68
C MET A 101 -2.39 7.25 8.90
N HIS A 102 -2.46 8.55 8.61
CA HIS A 102 -3.44 9.14 7.71
C HIS A 102 -2.72 9.84 6.55
N TYR A 103 -3.39 9.86 5.41
CA TYR A 103 -2.86 10.45 4.20
C TYR A 103 -3.86 11.45 3.61
N ARG A 104 -3.36 12.51 2.99
CA ARG A 104 -4.15 13.42 2.14
C ARG A 104 -3.74 13.22 0.68
N PRO A 105 -4.65 13.44 -0.29
CA PRO A 105 -4.30 13.28 -1.69
C PRO A 105 -3.18 14.24 -2.09
N ALA A 106 -2.21 13.76 -2.87
CA ALA A 106 -1.22 14.60 -3.52
C ALA A 106 -1.90 15.45 -4.61
N GLN A 107 -1.25 16.52 -5.04
CA GLN A 107 -1.79 17.44 -6.05
C GLN A 107 -2.16 16.74 -7.37
N GLY A 108 -1.42 15.67 -7.75
CA GLY A 108 -1.70 14.86 -8.93
C GLY A 108 -2.79 13.80 -8.75
N ASN A 109 -3.32 13.60 -7.54
CA ASN A 109 -4.30 12.57 -7.22
C ASN A 109 -5.66 13.17 -6.81
N ALA A 110 -6.18 14.12 -7.60
CA ALA A 110 -7.47 14.76 -7.33
C ALA A 110 -8.65 13.77 -7.29
N THR A 111 -8.54 12.63 -7.96
CA THR A 111 -9.53 11.55 -7.99
C THR A 111 -9.45 10.64 -6.77
N GLN A 112 -8.51 10.88 -5.86
CA GLN A 112 -8.30 10.07 -4.65
C GLN A 112 -8.17 8.57 -4.95
N GLN A 113 -7.37 8.25 -5.99
CA GLN A 113 -7.15 6.88 -6.42
C GLN A 113 -6.49 6.07 -5.29
N PRO A 114 -7.07 4.95 -4.88
CA PRO A 114 -6.44 4.08 -3.88
C PRO A 114 -5.21 3.37 -4.46
N ILE A 115 -4.20 3.16 -3.62
CA ILE A 115 -2.98 2.44 -4.00
C ILE A 115 -2.64 1.38 -2.96
N ALA A 116 -2.07 0.27 -3.40
CA ALA A 116 -1.42 -0.71 -2.54
C ALA A 116 0.08 -0.41 -2.50
N THR A 117 0.65 -0.39 -1.31
CA THR A 117 2.07 -0.09 -1.12
C THR A 117 2.62 -0.82 0.10
N TYR A 118 3.87 -0.55 0.45
CA TYR A 118 4.45 -1.00 1.71
C TYR A 118 5.40 0.07 2.26
N LEU A 119 5.70 -0.02 3.55
CA LEU A 119 6.78 0.75 4.16
C LEU A 119 7.73 -0.20 4.89
N ILE A 120 9.01 0.16 4.89
CA ILE A 120 10.02 -0.54 5.67
C ILE A 120 10.24 0.24 6.96
N VAL A 121 9.83 -0.37 8.08
CA VAL A 121 10.02 0.19 9.42
C VAL A 121 11.33 -0.33 9.97
N PRO A 122 12.34 0.55 10.18
CA PRO A 122 13.61 0.17 10.75
C PRO A 122 13.53 0.10 12.28
N PHE A 123 14.22 -0.86 12.88
CA PHE A 123 14.35 -0.97 14.33
C PHE A 123 15.83 -1.10 14.74
N ASN A 124 16.21 -0.44 15.83
CA ASN A 124 17.55 -0.50 16.44
C ASN A 124 18.71 -0.28 15.45
N MET A 125 18.48 0.57 14.46
CA MET A 125 19.49 0.86 13.44
C MET A 125 20.71 1.58 14.03
N PRO A 126 21.94 1.29 13.53
CA PRO A 126 23.08 2.11 13.84
C PRO A 126 22.80 3.59 13.54
N SER A 127 23.17 4.47 14.46
CA SER A 127 22.95 5.92 14.33
C SER A 127 24.25 6.64 14.02
N SER A 128 24.19 7.69 13.22
CA SER A 128 25.28 8.62 12.99
C SER A 128 24.96 9.96 13.66
N SER A 129 25.99 10.64 14.18
CA SER A 129 25.87 12.00 14.73
C SER A 129 26.49 13.03 13.79
N ALA A 130 26.07 14.30 13.92
CA ALA A 130 26.56 15.38 13.09
C ALA A 130 28.08 15.64 13.21
N GLY A 131 28.70 15.28 14.34
CA GLY A 131 30.14 15.44 14.58
C GLY A 131 31.01 14.25 14.14
N MET A 132 30.41 13.20 13.57
CA MET A 132 31.12 11.98 13.17
C MET A 132 31.89 12.20 11.85
N PRO A 133 33.10 11.64 11.69
CA PRO A 133 33.84 11.71 10.42
C PRO A 133 33.03 11.19 9.24
N ALA A 134 33.16 11.81 8.06
CA ALA A 134 32.41 11.45 6.86
C ALA A 134 32.57 9.98 6.43
N ALA A 135 33.79 9.42 6.62
CA ALA A 135 34.05 8.00 6.32
C ALA A 135 33.22 7.07 7.21
N GLU A 136 33.09 7.41 8.50
CA GLU A 136 32.29 6.64 9.46
C GLU A 136 30.79 6.77 9.19
N GLN A 137 30.30 7.97 8.87
CA GLN A 137 28.91 8.18 8.44
C GLN A 137 28.57 7.32 7.22
N LYS A 138 29.48 7.25 6.22
CA LYS A 138 29.31 6.41 5.03
C LYS A 138 29.27 4.92 5.39
N ARG A 139 30.10 4.48 6.33
CA ARG A 139 30.09 3.08 6.82
C ARG A 139 28.76 2.73 7.47
N ILE A 140 28.25 3.59 8.36
CA ILE A 140 26.97 3.40 9.02
C ILE A 140 25.81 3.39 8.01
N ALA A 141 25.83 4.29 7.02
CA ALA A 141 24.82 4.30 5.97
C ALA A 141 24.80 3.00 5.15
N ALA A 142 25.97 2.47 4.79
CA ALA A 142 26.10 1.20 4.11
C ALA A 142 25.59 0.01 4.98
N GLU A 143 25.89 0.04 6.28
CA GLU A 143 25.40 -0.96 7.22
C GLU A 143 23.86 -0.91 7.36
N ARG A 144 23.27 0.27 7.50
CA ARG A 144 21.80 0.44 7.50
C ARG A 144 21.17 -0.13 6.24
N THR A 145 21.75 0.14 5.07
CA THR A 145 21.26 -0.42 3.81
C THR A 145 21.23 -1.94 3.83
N ARG A 146 22.26 -2.60 4.38
CA ARG A 146 22.30 -4.06 4.51
C ARG A 146 21.19 -4.61 5.39
N TYR A 147 20.83 -3.91 6.47
CA TYR A 147 19.71 -4.31 7.34
C TYR A 147 18.35 -4.09 6.68
N LEU A 148 18.19 -3.07 5.82
CA LEU A 148 16.92 -2.74 5.17
C LEU A 148 16.67 -3.56 3.90
N GLN A 149 17.72 -3.90 3.14
CA GLN A 149 17.64 -4.64 1.89
C GLN A 149 16.77 -5.90 1.95
N PRO A 150 16.86 -6.75 2.99
CA PRO A 150 16.01 -7.94 3.08
C PRO A 150 14.51 -7.65 3.17
N CYS A 151 14.10 -6.45 3.59
CA CYS A 151 12.69 -6.05 3.72
C CYS A 151 12.10 -5.44 2.45
N VAL A 152 12.86 -5.32 1.37
CA VAL A 152 12.32 -4.90 0.07
C VAL A 152 11.36 -5.98 -0.44
N LEU A 153 10.14 -5.59 -0.78
CA LEU A 153 9.12 -6.50 -1.29
C LEU A 153 9.07 -6.47 -2.82
N PRO A 154 8.98 -7.65 -3.49
CA PRO A 154 8.79 -7.73 -4.93
C PRO A 154 7.34 -7.39 -5.35
N GLY A 155 7.14 -7.11 -6.64
CA GLY A 155 5.81 -6.96 -7.24
C GLY A 155 5.15 -5.59 -7.02
N TYR A 156 5.93 -4.59 -6.65
CA TYR A 156 5.53 -3.18 -6.64
C TYR A 156 6.23 -2.47 -7.81
N ALA A 157 5.54 -1.57 -8.48
CA ALA A 157 6.04 -0.88 -9.67
C ALA A 157 6.29 0.60 -9.40
N SER A 158 7.27 1.16 -10.14
CA SER A 158 7.35 2.62 -10.31
C SER A 158 6.19 3.06 -11.20
N PRO A 159 5.61 4.24 -10.98
CA PRO A 159 4.65 4.82 -11.93
C PRO A 159 5.32 5.02 -13.29
N PRO A 160 4.56 4.95 -14.38
CA PRO A 160 5.07 5.20 -15.74
C PRO A 160 5.59 6.62 -15.91
#